data_7c30263ea1992894e9e0f7aba99b4482
#
_entry.id   7c30263ea1992894e9e0f7aba99b4482
#
_cell.length_a   1.000
_cell.length_b   1.000
_cell.length_c   1.000
_cell.angle_alpha   90.00
_cell.angle_beta   90.00
_cell.angle_gamma   90.00
#
_symmetry.space_group_name_H-M   'P 1'
#
loop_
_entity.id
_entity.type
_entity.pdbx_description
1 polymer ?
#
loop_
_entity_poly.entity_id
_entity_poly.type
_entity_poly.pdbx_seq_one_letter_code
_entity_poly.pdbx_strand_id
1 'polypeptide(L)'
;QRFFNEYLKETVKTMIYFLTSSPSVSVDGPINPANGFLDRLREALGNNPLHALFVTTYPDDAPWSEHCSDCMRKAFEDVGFKFASYVLLDRRTAPDVKKLMKQCDLLILGGAHLPTQNTFLHELEMPKLIKKFKGVVLGISAGTMNSARMAYALPEEPGEPHDKNFARLRPGLGLTEWRILPHFYMYKELTVDGLRMYDDITIPDSRKYGIPFLYFPDGTYLVGQDGKESVYGEYLVFQDGTFCRVAENGQKTLLD
;
A
#
# COMPACT_ATOMS: atom_id res chain seq x y z
N GLN A 1 50.00 -21.11 -2.42
CA GLN A 1 48.86 -20.80 -3.29
C GLN A 1 47.56 -20.96 -2.48
N ARG A 2 47.11 -19.90 -1.82
CA ARG A 2 45.83 -19.86 -1.13
C ARG A 2 44.76 -19.54 -2.17
N PHE A 3 43.89 -20.51 -2.45
CA PHE A 3 42.67 -20.31 -3.19
C PHE A 3 41.77 -19.36 -2.40
N PHE A 4 41.52 -18.19 -2.92
CA PHE A 4 40.47 -17.28 -2.51
C PHE A 4 39.15 -17.95 -2.91
N ASN A 5 38.46 -18.57 -1.96
CA ASN A 5 37.06 -18.89 -2.07
C ASN A 5 36.28 -17.58 -1.81
N GLU A 6 36.02 -16.83 -2.86
CA GLU A 6 34.92 -15.87 -2.85
C GLU A 6 33.60 -16.66 -2.77
N TYR A 7 33.19 -16.95 -1.57
CA TYR A 7 31.78 -17.23 -1.33
C TYR A 7 31.02 -15.94 -1.67
N LEU A 8 30.47 -15.90 -2.86
CA LEU A 8 29.33 -15.04 -3.16
C LEU A 8 28.29 -15.37 -2.08
N LYS A 9 28.20 -14.53 -1.05
CA LYS A 9 27.02 -14.50 -0.20
C LYS A 9 25.87 -14.16 -1.14
N GLU A 10 25.12 -15.16 -1.57
CA GLU A 10 23.76 -14.92 -2.04
C GLU A 10 23.09 -14.14 -0.94
N THR A 11 22.97 -12.85 -1.15
CA THR A 11 22.18 -11.96 -0.28
C THR A 11 20.79 -12.54 -0.32
N VAL A 12 20.37 -13.15 0.79
CA VAL A 12 19.01 -13.69 0.91
C VAL A 12 18.09 -12.52 0.62
N LYS A 13 17.46 -12.55 -0.56
CA LYS A 13 16.54 -11.48 -0.98
C LYS A 13 15.39 -11.49 0.01
N THR A 14 15.26 -10.43 0.79
CA THR A 14 14.17 -10.22 1.74
C THR A 14 13.09 -9.38 1.10
N MET A 15 11.87 -9.50 1.57
CA MET A 15 10.77 -8.66 1.11
C MET A 15 11.03 -7.20 1.53
N ILE A 16 10.79 -6.28 0.58
CA ILE A 16 10.74 -4.83 0.84
C ILE A 16 9.33 -4.38 0.53
N TYR A 17 8.75 -3.53 1.37
CA TYR A 17 7.44 -2.95 1.08
C TYR A 17 7.47 -1.44 1.13
N PHE A 18 6.80 -0.84 0.15
CA PHE A 18 6.53 0.59 0.06
C PHE A 18 5.03 0.78 0.25
N LEU A 19 4.63 1.46 1.31
CA LEU A 19 3.24 1.74 1.62
C LEU A 19 2.97 3.22 1.39
N THR A 20 2.30 3.55 0.30
CA THR A 20 2.13 4.92 -0.18
C THR A 20 0.71 5.44 0.06
N SER A 21 0.57 6.75 0.24
CA SER A 21 -0.72 7.41 0.06
C SER A 21 -1.10 7.35 -1.43
N SER A 22 -0.30 7.95 -2.29
CA SER A 22 -0.38 7.80 -3.75
C SER A 22 1.03 7.69 -4.32
N PRO A 23 1.32 6.69 -5.19
CA PRO A 23 2.62 6.56 -5.84
C PRO A 23 2.78 7.49 -7.05
N SER A 24 1.71 8.13 -7.50
CA SER A 24 1.66 9.03 -8.66
C SER A 24 1.08 10.39 -8.27
N VAL A 25 1.32 11.39 -9.11
CA VAL A 25 0.81 12.76 -8.89
C VAL A 25 -0.70 12.88 -9.14
N SER A 26 -1.27 11.96 -9.88
CA SER A 26 -2.70 11.80 -10.15
C SER A 26 -2.97 10.36 -10.61
N VAL A 27 -4.24 9.97 -10.77
CA VAL A 27 -4.62 8.59 -11.19
C VAL A 27 -3.93 8.18 -12.48
N ASP A 28 -3.90 9.05 -13.48
CA ASP A 28 -3.26 8.81 -14.79
C ASP A 28 -1.89 9.50 -14.91
N GLY A 29 -1.34 9.98 -13.80
CA GLY A 29 -0.12 10.77 -13.76
C GLY A 29 1.15 9.93 -13.61
N PRO A 30 2.32 10.54 -13.83
CA PRO A 30 3.60 9.88 -13.64
C PRO A 30 3.86 9.55 -12.18
N ILE A 31 4.81 8.63 -11.96
CA ILE A 31 5.30 8.33 -10.60
C ILE A 31 5.77 9.61 -9.92
N ASN A 32 5.31 9.84 -8.70
CA ASN A 32 5.65 11.00 -7.90
C ASN A 32 7.10 10.88 -7.38
N PRO A 33 8.03 11.78 -7.75
CA PRO A 33 9.41 11.73 -7.26
C PRO A 33 9.58 12.26 -5.83
N ALA A 34 8.51 12.77 -5.21
CA ALA A 34 8.57 13.40 -3.89
C ALA A 34 9.23 12.47 -2.86
N ASN A 35 9.98 13.08 -1.95
CA ASN A 35 10.68 12.41 -0.85
C ASN A 35 11.65 11.30 -1.32
N GLY A 36 12.10 11.34 -2.57
CA GLY A 36 13.04 10.36 -3.16
C GLY A 36 12.41 9.00 -3.44
N PHE A 37 11.08 8.94 -3.62
CA PHE A 37 10.35 7.69 -3.82
C PHE A 37 10.83 6.90 -5.04
N LEU A 38 10.94 7.56 -6.20
CA LEU A 38 11.34 6.91 -7.44
C LEU A 38 12.77 6.31 -7.36
N ASP A 39 13.71 7.02 -6.73
CA ASP A 39 15.09 6.54 -6.61
C ASP A 39 15.18 5.32 -5.70
N ARG A 40 14.47 5.31 -4.57
CA ARG A 40 14.40 4.14 -3.69
C ARG A 40 13.70 2.96 -4.32
N LEU A 41 12.67 3.23 -5.11
CA LEU A 41 11.97 2.16 -5.82
C LEU A 41 12.89 1.53 -6.89
N ARG A 42 13.69 2.33 -7.61
CA ARG A 42 14.72 1.84 -8.55
C ARG A 42 15.80 1.03 -7.85
N GLU A 43 16.26 1.50 -6.69
CA GLU A 43 17.24 0.77 -5.89
C GLU A 43 16.70 -0.61 -5.46
N ALA A 44 15.46 -0.68 -5.02
CA ALA A 44 14.82 -1.92 -4.57
C ALA A 44 14.54 -2.90 -5.72
N LEU A 45 14.11 -2.41 -6.88
CA LEU A 45 13.70 -3.23 -8.02
C LEU A 45 14.86 -3.58 -8.97
N GLY A 46 15.91 -2.75 -9.00
CA GLY A 46 17.03 -2.92 -9.93
C GLY A 46 16.67 -2.56 -11.38
N ASN A 47 17.49 -3.01 -12.33
CA ASN A 47 17.41 -2.62 -13.73
C ASN A 47 16.88 -3.73 -14.67
N ASN A 48 16.64 -4.93 -14.15
CA ASN A 48 16.13 -6.03 -14.97
C ASN A 48 14.64 -5.86 -15.28
N PRO A 49 14.16 -6.40 -16.42
CA PRO A 49 12.72 -6.46 -16.67
C PRO A 49 12.01 -7.22 -15.55
N LEU A 50 10.91 -6.65 -15.06
CA LEU A 50 10.17 -7.11 -13.89
C LEU A 50 9.03 -8.06 -14.27
N HIS A 51 8.74 -9.01 -13.41
CA HIS A 51 7.46 -9.71 -13.38
C HIS A 51 6.57 -9.03 -12.34
N ALA A 52 5.60 -8.24 -12.80
CA ALA A 52 4.69 -7.50 -11.94
C ALA A 52 3.31 -8.16 -11.85
N LEU A 53 2.73 -8.07 -10.67
CA LEU A 53 1.37 -8.54 -10.38
C LEU A 53 0.58 -7.38 -9.75
N PHE A 54 -0.43 -6.89 -10.45
CA PHE A 54 -1.32 -5.83 -9.96
C PHE A 54 -2.58 -6.45 -9.39
N VAL A 55 -2.79 -6.32 -8.09
CA VAL A 55 -3.99 -6.80 -7.38
C VAL A 55 -5.04 -5.69 -7.39
N THR A 56 -6.15 -5.94 -8.06
CA THR A 56 -7.24 -4.97 -8.13
C THR A 56 -8.02 -4.86 -6.81
N THR A 57 -8.75 -3.76 -6.68
CA THR A 57 -9.70 -3.56 -5.59
C THR A 57 -11.08 -4.13 -5.93
N TYR A 58 -11.50 -4.01 -7.19
CA TYR A 58 -12.81 -4.50 -7.66
C TYR A 58 -12.65 -5.70 -8.60
N PRO A 59 -12.45 -6.93 -8.07
CA PRO A 59 -12.11 -8.10 -8.89
C PRO A 59 -13.19 -8.53 -9.86
N ASP A 60 -14.42 -8.08 -9.66
CA ASP A 60 -15.59 -8.39 -10.47
C ASP A 60 -15.90 -7.29 -11.50
N ASP A 61 -15.21 -6.14 -11.45
CA ASP A 61 -15.30 -5.05 -12.43
C ASP A 61 -14.06 -5.05 -13.32
N ALA A 62 -14.13 -5.83 -14.42
CA ALA A 62 -13.00 -5.97 -15.32
C ALA A 62 -12.60 -4.65 -16.02
N PRO A 63 -13.53 -3.82 -16.55
CA PRO A 63 -13.17 -2.56 -17.18
C PRO A 63 -12.45 -1.60 -16.23
N TRP A 64 -12.92 -1.45 -15.00
CA TRP A 64 -12.29 -0.62 -13.99
C TRP A 64 -10.89 -1.15 -13.62
N SER A 65 -10.80 -2.46 -13.40
CA SER A 65 -9.56 -3.14 -13.02
C SER A 65 -8.50 -3.03 -14.10
N GLU A 66 -8.87 -3.20 -15.37
CA GLU A 66 -7.98 -3.04 -16.53
C GLU A 66 -7.49 -1.60 -16.63
N HIS A 67 -8.39 -0.62 -16.54
CA HIS A 67 -8.02 0.80 -16.58
C HIS A 67 -6.99 1.15 -15.51
N CYS A 68 -7.25 0.82 -14.24
CA CYS A 68 -6.33 1.13 -13.13
C CYS A 68 -4.98 0.42 -13.28
N SER A 69 -5.01 -0.84 -13.72
CA SER A 69 -3.81 -1.64 -13.98
C SER A 69 -2.96 -1.04 -15.10
N ASP A 70 -3.58 -0.64 -16.21
CA ASP A 70 -2.89 -0.04 -17.36
C ASP A 70 -2.32 1.34 -17.02
N CYS A 71 -3.04 2.18 -16.28
CA CYS A 71 -2.53 3.47 -15.79
C CYS A 71 -1.26 3.27 -14.96
N MET A 72 -1.27 2.33 -14.02
CA MET A 72 -0.11 2.05 -13.19
C MET A 72 1.05 1.47 -13.99
N ARG A 73 0.78 0.53 -14.90
CA ARG A 73 1.80 0.01 -15.83
C ARG A 73 2.46 1.12 -16.63
N LYS A 74 1.65 2.00 -17.22
CA LYS A 74 2.14 3.14 -17.98
C LYS A 74 2.98 4.09 -17.12
N ALA A 75 2.55 4.39 -15.90
CA ALA A 75 3.30 5.25 -14.99
C ALA A 75 4.71 4.72 -14.69
N PHE A 76 4.88 3.40 -14.55
CA PHE A 76 6.18 2.75 -14.40
C PHE A 76 7.00 2.80 -15.70
N GLU A 77 6.38 2.50 -16.85
CA GLU A 77 7.05 2.51 -18.16
C GLU A 77 7.55 3.93 -18.51
N ASP A 78 6.76 4.96 -18.22
CA ASP A 78 7.11 6.38 -18.47
C ASP A 78 8.36 6.84 -17.68
N VAL A 79 8.64 6.23 -16.54
CA VAL A 79 9.87 6.49 -15.78
C VAL A 79 10.97 5.45 -16.02
N GLY A 80 10.83 4.60 -17.04
CA GLY A 80 11.88 3.74 -17.57
C GLY A 80 11.93 2.32 -17.02
N PHE A 81 10.97 1.89 -16.19
CA PHE A 81 10.87 0.47 -15.83
C PHE A 81 10.43 -0.36 -17.03
N LYS A 82 10.90 -1.61 -17.07
CA LYS A 82 10.54 -2.58 -18.11
C LYS A 82 9.90 -3.80 -17.46
N PHE A 83 8.90 -4.36 -18.12
CA PHE A 83 8.24 -5.56 -17.65
C PHE A 83 8.54 -6.75 -18.56
N ALA A 84 8.98 -7.87 -17.97
CA ALA A 84 9.00 -9.17 -18.61
C ALA A 84 7.58 -9.74 -18.66
N SER A 85 6.78 -9.47 -17.62
CA SER A 85 5.34 -9.70 -17.61
C SER A 85 4.68 -8.70 -16.66
N TYR A 86 3.46 -8.30 -16.97
CA TYR A 86 2.59 -7.48 -16.12
C TYR A 86 1.20 -8.10 -16.13
N VAL A 87 0.77 -8.61 -15.00
CA VAL A 87 -0.47 -9.38 -14.88
C VAL A 87 -1.43 -8.68 -13.94
N LEU A 88 -2.66 -8.47 -14.40
CA LEU A 88 -3.77 -8.06 -13.55
C LEU A 88 -4.31 -9.28 -12.80
N LEU A 89 -4.33 -9.19 -11.47
CA LEU A 89 -4.93 -10.19 -10.58
C LEU A 89 -6.35 -9.76 -10.22
N ASP A 90 -7.30 -10.38 -10.89
CA ASP A 90 -8.75 -10.27 -10.68
C ASP A 90 -9.40 -11.66 -10.64
N ARG A 91 -10.72 -11.77 -10.76
CA ARG A 91 -11.42 -13.08 -10.75
C ARG A 91 -10.94 -14.04 -11.83
N ARG A 92 -10.55 -13.51 -13.00
CA ARG A 92 -10.13 -14.33 -14.16
C ARG A 92 -8.78 -15.02 -13.89
N THR A 93 -7.89 -14.36 -13.20
CA THR A 93 -6.51 -14.82 -12.91
C THR A 93 -6.32 -15.35 -11.50
N ALA A 94 -7.30 -15.18 -10.61
CA ALA A 94 -7.28 -15.66 -9.23
C ALA A 94 -6.90 -17.15 -9.07
N PRO A 95 -7.35 -18.08 -9.94
CA PRO A 95 -6.95 -19.49 -9.83
C PRO A 95 -5.44 -19.72 -9.92
N ASP A 96 -4.72 -18.84 -10.61
CA ASP A 96 -3.27 -18.94 -10.84
C ASP A 96 -2.43 -18.18 -9.79
N VAL A 97 -3.02 -17.57 -8.77
CA VAL A 97 -2.35 -16.67 -7.82
C VAL A 97 -1.07 -17.27 -7.22
N LYS A 98 -1.07 -18.56 -6.85
CA LYS A 98 0.09 -19.21 -6.25
C LYS A 98 1.27 -19.33 -7.23
N LYS A 99 0.98 -19.53 -8.50
CA LYS A 99 1.98 -19.58 -9.58
C LYS A 99 2.50 -18.17 -9.86
N LEU A 100 1.60 -17.19 -10.00
CA LEU A 100 1.93 -15.79 -10.26
C LEU A 100 2.82 -15.21 -9.15
N MET A 101 2.48 -15.44 -7.89
CA MET A 101 3.27 -14.99 -6.73
C MET A 101 4.68 -15.57 -6.70
N LYS A 102 4.91 -16.79 -7.18
CA LYS A 102 6.25 -17.38 -7.24
C LYS A 102 7.16 -16.73 -8.28
N GLN A 103 6.58 -16.15 -9.31
CA GLN A 103 7.30 -15.52 -10.42
C GLN A 103 7.41 -14.01 -10.25
N CYS A 104 6.68 -13.45 -9.28
CA CYS A 104 6.51 -12.02 -9.11
C CYS A 104 7.75 -11.38 -8.45
N ASP A 105 8.23 -10.27 -9.03
CA ASP A 105 9.25 -9.40 -8.47
C ASP A 105 8.62 -8.18 -7.79
N LEU A 106 7.50 -7.68 -8.35
CA LEU A 106 6.78 -6.52 -7.90
C LEU A 106 5.29 -6.83 -7.73
N LEU A 107 4.83 -6.86 -6.49
CA LEU A 107 3.43 -6.99 -6.12
C LEU A 107 2.84 -5.60 -5.86
N ILE A 108 1.87 -5.18 -6.67
CA ILE A 108 1.18 -3.90 -6.53
C ILE A 108 -0.20 -4.16 -5.95
N LEU A 109 -0.50 -3.60 -4.79
CA LEU A 109 -1.82 -3.63 -4.17
C LEU A 109 -2.54 -2.34 -4.52
N GLY A 110 -3.55 -2.41 -5.37
CA GLY A 110 -4.30 -1.27 -5.90
C GLY A 110 -5.01 -0.45 -4.83
N GLY A 111 -5.37 0.77 -5.20
CA GLY A 111 -6.19 1.67 -4.38
C GLY A 111 -7.69 1.48 -4.62
N ALA A 112 -8.51 2.22 -3.95
CA ALA A 112 -9.96 2.38 -3.90
C ALA A 112 -10.57 1.78 -2.62
N HIS A 113 -11.72 1.12 -2.66
CA HIS A 113 -12.47 0.70 -1.48
C HIS A 113 -11.81 -0.45 -0.70
N LEU A 114 -11.32 -0.16 0.51
CA LEU A 114 -10.59 -1.11 1.35
C LEU A 114 -11.38 -2.40 1.64
N PRO A 115 -12.65 -2.35 2.08
CA PRO A 115 -13.39 -3.57 2.41
C PRO A 115 -13.50 -4.56 1.26
N THR A 116 -13.73 -4.08 0.04
CA THR A 116 -13.84 -4.92 -1.16
C THR A 116 -12.51 -5.60 -1.47
N GLN A 117 -11.41 -4.84 -1.47
CA GLN A 117 -10.07 -5.42 -1.67
C GLN A 117 -9.71 -6.40 -0.56
N ASN A 118 -10.01 -6.07 0.71
CA ASN A 118 -9.73 -6.95 1.85
C ASN A 118 -10.39 -8.32 1.68
N THR A 119 -11.65 -8.35 1.28
CA THR A 119 -12.38 -9.60 0.99
C THR A 119 -11.65 -10.40 -0.09
N PHE A 120 -11.31 -9.78 -1.21
CA PHE A 120 -10.61 -10.45 -2.30
C PHE A 120 -9.23 -10.97 -1.88
N LEU A 121 -8.45 -10.19 -1.14
CA LEU A 121 -7.15 -10.63 -0.61
C LEU A 121 -7.28 -11.88 0.29
N HIS A 122 -8.34 -11.98 1.07
CA HIS A 122 -8.59 -13.15 1.91
C HIS A 122 -9.05 -14.37 1.09
N GLU A 123 -9.88 -14.19 0.08
CA GLU A 123 -10.27 -15.25 -0.86
C GLU A 123 -9.05 -15.85 -1.59
N LEU A 124 -8.07 -15.01 -1.94
CA LEU A 124 -6.80 -15.42 -2.53
C LEU A 124 -5.84 -16.10 -1.54
N GLU A 125 -6.17 -16.18 -0.25
CA GLU A 125 -5.24 -16.56 0.83
C GLU A 125 -3.97 -15.68 0.86
N MET A 126 -4.05 -14.44 0.40
CA MET A 126 -2.91 -13.53 0.28
C MET A 126 -2.13 -13.35 1.60
N PRO A 127 -2.78 -13.27 2.80
CA PRO A 127 -2.04 -13.20 4.08
C PRO A 127 -1.09 -14.37 4.33
N LYS A 128 -1.34 -15.55 3.72
CA LYS A 128 -0.44 -16.71 3.80
C LYS A 128 0.64 -16.65 2.72
N LEU A 129 0.28 -16.23 1.51
CA LEU A 129 1.19 -16.18 0.37
C LEU A 129 2.28 -15.12 0.57
N ILE A 130 1.91 -13.94 1.06
CA ILE A 130 2.81 -12.81 1.22
C ILE A 130 3.94 -13.06 2.23
N LYS A 131 3.71 -13.91 3.23
CA LYS A 131 4.75 -14.30 4.21
C LYS A 131 5.97 -14.98 3.58
N LYS A 132 5.78 -15.57 2.40
CA LYS A 132 6.85 -16.27 1.65
C LYS A 132 7.39 -15.42 0.50
N PHE A 133 6.80 -14.28 0.26
CA PHE A 133 7.19 -13.39 -0.82
C PHE A 133 8.53 -12.72 -0.52
N LYS A 134 9.37 -12.57 -1.54
CA LYS A 134 10.73 -12.03 -1.41
C LYS A 134 11.02 -10.90 -2.41
N GLY A 135 9.99 -10.36 -3.02
CA GLY A 135 10.06 -9.23 -3.94
C GLY A 135 9.76 -7.89 -3.26
N VAL A 136 9.36 -6.94 -4.06
CA VAL A 136 8.91 -5.63 -3.63
C VAL A 136 7.39 -5.59 -3.60
N VAL A 137 6.82 -5.13 -2.49
CA VAL A 137 5.38 -4.82 -2.37
C VAL A 137 5.20 -3.32 -2.48
N LEU A 138 4.29 -2.88 -3.32
CA LEU A 138 3.84 -1.50 -3.42
C LEU A 138 2.36 -1.42 -3.03
N GLY A 139 2.09 -0.85 -1.87
CA GLY A 139 0.73 -0.54 -1.42
C GLY A 139 0.32 0.85 -1.90
N ILE A 140 -0.90 0.96 -2.41
CA ILE A 140 -1.50 2.19 -2.89
C ILE A 140 -2.81 2.42 -2.13
N SER A 141 -2.93 3.51 -1.37
CA SER A 141 -4.19 3.88 -0.70
C SER A 141 -4.80 2.69 0.07
N ALA A 142 -5.91 2.10 -0.39
CA ALA A 142 -6.52 0.91 0.21
C ALA A 142 -5.56 -0.27 0.33
N GLY A 143 -4.66 -0.47 -0.65
CA GLY A 143 -3.62 -1.50 -0.59
C GLY A 143 -2.60 -1.24 0.52
N THR A 144 -2.29 0.02 0.79
CA THR A 144 -1.49 0.43 1.96
C THR A 144 -2.22 0.12 3.26
N MET A 145 -3.50 0.49 3.34
CA MET A 145 -4.32 0.24 4.53
C MET A 145 -4.47 -1.26 4.81
N ASN A 146 -4.69 -2.08 3.78
CA ASN A 146 -4.77 -3.54 3.87
C ASN A 146 -3.43 -4.21 4.23
N SER A 147 -2.31 -3.50 4.11
CA SER A 147 -0.99 -4.00 4.50
C SER A 147 -0.80 -4.10 6.02
N ALA A 148 -1.57 -3.38 6.81
CA ALA A 148 -1.55 -3.48 8.26
C ALA A 148 -1.95 -4.89 8.74
N ARG A 149 -1.50 -5.29 9.94
CA ARG A 149 -1.98 -6.51 10.59
C ARG A 149 -3.49 -6.44 10.85
N MET A 150 -3.96 -5.30 11.32
CA MET A 150 -5.36 -4.98 11.50
C MET A 150 -5.64 -3.68 10.76
N ALA A 151 -6.23 -3.78 9.58
CA ALA A 151 -6.61 -2.65 8.77
C ALA A 151 -7.81 -1.91 9.39
N TYR A 152 -7.83 -0.60 9.26
CA TYR A 152 -8.98 0.21 9.62
C TYR A 152 -9.70 0.66 8.36
N ALA A 153 -10.94 0.26 8.21
CA ALA A 153 -11.79 0.63 7.08
C ALA A 153 -12.50 1.96 7.35
N LEU A 154 -12.21 2.95 6.52
CA LEU A 154 -13.01 4.17 6.46
C LEU A 154 -14.36 3.86 5.80
N PRO A 155 -15.47 4.43 6.28
CA PRO A 155 -16.77 4.29 5.64
C PRO A 155 -16.91 5.34 4.52
N GLU A 156 -16.37 5.02 3.37
CA GLU A 156 -16.20 5.96 2.25
C GLU A 156 -17.40 6.03 1.32
N GLU A 157 -18.26 5.01 1.36
CA GLU A 157 -19.41 4.90 0.47
C GLU A 157 -20.72 5.29 1.20
N PRO A 158 -21.71 5.85 0.46
CA PRO A 158 -23.01 6.17 1.03
C PRO A 158 -23.64 4.97 1.72
N GLY A 159 -24.17 5.19 2.92
CA GLY A 159 -24.77 4.17 3.77
C GLY A 159 -23.81 3.52 4.77
N GLU A 160 -22.54 3.42 4.46
CA GLU A 160 -21.54 2.77 5.32
C GLU A 160 -21.35 3.45 6.69
N PRO A 161 -21.35 4.81 6.80
CA PRO A 161 -21.23 5.46 8.11
C PRO A 161 -22.32 5.05 9.11
N HIS A 162 -23.50 4.75 8.61
CA HIS A 162 -24.68 4.40 9.40
C HIS A 162 -24.94 2.88 9.49
N ASP A 163 -24.21 2.08 8.72
CA ASP A 163 -24.34 0.61 8.76
C ASP A 163 -23.70 0.06 10.04
N LYS A 164 -24.54 -0.48 10.92
CA LYS A 164 -24.12 -1.10 12.19
C LYS A 164 -23.26 -2.36 11.97
N ASN A 165 -23.32 -2.96 10.79
CA ASN A 165 -22.56 -4.16 10.41
C ASN A 165 -21.26 -3.81 9.70
N PHE A 166 -21.01 -2.52 9.39
CA PHE A 166 -19.76 -2.10 8.77
C PHE A 166 -18.58 -2.31 9.73
N ALA A 167 -17.76 -3.32 9.42
CA ALA A 167 -16.60 -3.65 10.24
C ALA A 167 -15.48 -2.63 10.03
N ARG A 168 -15.26 -1.75 11.00
CA ARG A 168 -14.16 -0.76 11.02
C ARG A 168 -12.78 -1.42 11.06
N LEU A 169 -12.64 -2.53 11.76
CA LEU A 169 -11.38 -3.25 11.88
C LEU A 169 -11.49 -4.58 11.14
N ARG A 170 -10.51 -4.84 10.27
CA ARG A 170 -10.44 -6.05 9.45
C ARG A 170 -9.03 -6.63 9.50
N PRO A 171 -8.86 -7.95 9.65
CA PRO A 171 -7.54 -8.56 9.48
C PRO A 171 -6.95 -8.18 8.12
N GLY A 172 -5.72 -7.66 8.10
CA GLY A 172 -5.02 -7.31 6.86
C GLY A 172 -3.91 -8.31 6.53
N LEU A 173 -2.91 -7.86 5.80
CA LEU A 173 -1.80 -8.70 5.32
C LEU A 173 -0.71 -8.92 6.37
N GLY A 174 -0.62 -8.06 7.39
CA GLY A 174 0.35 -8.17 8.47
C GLY A 174 1.78 -7.82 8.08
N LEU A 175 1.95 -6.90 7.14
CA LEU A 175 3.26 -6.36 6.78
C LEU A 175 3.76 -5.35 7.80
N THR A 176 2.84 -4.55 8.35
CA THR A 176 3.13 -3.53 9.36
C THR A 176 2.11 -3.58 10.50
N GLU A 177 2.50 -3.09 11.67
CA GLU A 177 1.59 -2.85 12.79
C GLU A 177 0.85 -1.51 12.66
N TRP A 178 1.39 -0.60 11.87
CA TRP A 178 0.88 0.75 11.71
C TRP A 178 -0.37 0.78 10.84
N ARG A 179 -1.33 1.59 11.25
CA ARG A 179 -2.54 1.90 10.49
C ARG A 179 -2.33 3.23 9.79
N ILE A 180 -2.09 3.15 8.49
CA ILE A 180 -1.85 4.32 7.65
C ILE A 180 -3.18 4.74 7.05
N LEU A 181 -3.54 6.01 7.22
CA LEU A 181 -4.66 6.66 6.56
C LEU A 181 -4.12 7.57 5.46
N PRO A 182 -4.31 7.20 4.19
CA PRO A 182 -3.79 7.94 3.04
C PRO A 182 -4.63 9.20 2.78
N HIS A 183 -4.16 10.02 1.83
CA HIS A 183 -4.90 11.18 1.29
C HIS A 183 -5.36 12.18 2.37
N PHE A 184 -4.50 12.47 3.36
CA PHE A 184 -4.86 13.24 4.55
C PHE A 184 -5.68 14.50 4.24
N TYR A 185 -5.20 15.34 3.31
CA TYR A 185 -5.86 16.62 3.02
C TYR A 185 -7.18 16.44 2.31
N MET A 186 -7.35 15.41 1.49
CA MET A 186 -8.61 15.09 0.83
C MET A 186 -9.64 14.56 1.83
N TYR A 187 -9.28 13.59 2.65
CA TYR A 187 -10.19 13.00 3.64
C TYR A 187 -10.57 13.95 4.77
N LYS A 188 -9.69 14.91 5.10
CA LYS A 188 -9.99 15.94 6.08
C LYS A 188 -11.24 16.75 5.71
N GLU A 189 -11.43 17.01 4.41
CA GLU A 189 -12.55 17.77 3.88
C GLU A 189 -13.73 16.89 3.42
N LEU A 190 -13.54 15.56 3.40
CA LEU A 190 -14.53 14.62 2.92
C LEU A 190 -15.69 14.49 3.90
N THR A 191 -16.91 14.55 3.34
CA THR A 191 -18.17 14.29 4.07
C THR A 191 -18.93 13.18 3.37
N VAL A 192 -19.36 12.16 4.13
CA VAL A 192 -20.20 11.06 3.65
C VAL A 192 -21.44 10.99 4.53
N ASP A 193 -22.62 10.97 3.93
CA ASP A 193 -23.92 10.97 4.63
C ASP A 193 -24.07 12.06 5.70
N GLY A 194 -23.48 13.23 5.45
CA GLY A 194 -23.51 14.37 6.37
C GLY A 194 -22.48 14.30 7.51
N LEU A 195 -21.65 13.25 7.59
CA LEU A 195 -20.59 13.10 8.58
C LEU A 195 -19.23 13.44 7.97
N ARG A 196 -18.45 14.26 8.69
CA ARG A 196 -17.07 14.58 8.32
C ARG A 196 -16.17 13.39 8.64
N MET A 197 -15.41 12.95 7.67
CA MET A 197 -14.63 11.69 7.75
C MET A 197 -13.71 11.66 8.97
N TYR A 198 -12.98 12.72 9.26
CA TYR A 198 -12.08 12.72 10.41
C TYR A 198 -12.76 13.11 11.71
N ASP A 199 -13.43 14.25 11.73
CA ASP A 199 -13.97 14.81 12.97
C ASP A 199 -15.09 13.96 13.58
N ASP A 200 -15.99 13.45 12.73
CA ASP A 200 -17.18 12.75 13.20
C ASP A 200 -17.02 11.23 13.22
N ILE A 201 -16.00 10.68 12.51
CA ILE A 201 -15.79 9.22 12.38
C ILE A 201 -14.41 8.79 12.91
N THR A 202 -13.32 9.19 12.25
CA THR A 202 -11.98 8.63 12.52
C THR A 202 -11.45 9.00 13.90
N ILE A 203 -11.63 10.25 14.32
CA ILE A 203 -11.22 10.71 15.65
C ILE A 203 -11.98 10.00 16.77
N PRO A 204 -13.32 9.89 16.74
CA PRO A 204 -14.06 9.07 17.69
C PRO A 204 -13.65 7.60 17.68
N ASP A 205 -13.41 7.01 16.51
CA ASP A 205 -12.96 5.62 16.39
C ASP A 205 -11.55 5.43 16.96
N SER A 206 -10.62 6.34 16.72
CA SER A 206 -9.28 6.30 17.34
C SER A 206 -9.36 6.22 18.87
N ARG A 207 -10.22 7.04 19.46
CA ARG A 207 -10.45 7.02 20.93
C ARG A 207 -11.13 5.73 21.38
N LYS A 208 -12.17 5.31 20.67
CA LYS A 208 -12.96 4.11 20.98
C LYS A 208 -12.11 2.84 20.97
N TYR A 209 -11.26 2.69 19.97
CA TYR A 209 -10.43 1.51 19.80
C TYR A 209 -9.04 1.63 20.43
N GLY A 210 -8.66 2.81 20.92
CA GLY A 210 -7.36 3.06 21.52
C GLY A 210 -6.20 2.85 20.54
N ILE A 211 -6.42 3.16 19.26
CA ILE A 211 -5.44 2.94 18.19
C ILE A 211 -4.92 4.24 17.61
N PRO A 212 -3.61 4.40 17.45
CA PRO A 212 -3.03 5.50 16.72
C PRO A 212 -3.16 5.26 15.21
N PHE A 213 -3.33 6.35 14.46
CA PHE A 213 -3.26 6.37 13.01
C PHE A 213 -2.10 7.23 12.55
N LEU A 214 -1.41 6.79 11.50
CA LEU A 214 -0.47 7.62 10.75
C LEU A 214 -1.22 8.20 9.55
N TYR A 215 -1.35 9.51 9.48
CA TYR A 215 -2.04 10.21 8.39
C TYR A 215 -1.02 10.67 7.37
N PHE A 216 -1.12 10.13 6.16
CA PHE A 216 -0.20 10.40 5.07
C PHE A 216 -0.83 11.35 4.04
N PRO A 217 -0.27 12.56 3.84
CA PRO A 217 -0.50 13.31 2.61
C PRO A 217 0.03 12.58 1.39
N ASP A 218 -0.46 12.93 0.20
CA ASP A 218 0.07 12.38 -1.05
C ASP A 218 1.54 12.78 -1.24
N GLY A 219 2.35 11.83 -1.69
CA GLY A 219 3.81 11.95 -1.75
C GLY A 219 4.55 11.41 -0.52
N THR A 220 3.83 11.06 0.55
CA THR A 220 4.40 10.37 1.72
C THR A 220 4.29 8.86 1.57
N TYR A 221 5.29 8.15 2.06
CA TYR A 221 5.32 6.70 2.05
C TYR A 221 6.15 6.11 3.19
N LEU A 222 5.82 4.88 3.57
CA LEU A 222 6.59 4.07 4.50
C LEU A 222 7.38 3.02 3.72
N VAL A 223 8.63 2.80 4.08
CA VAL A 223 9.45 1.67 3.61
C VAL A 223 9.73 0.75 4.77
N GLY A 224 9.46 -0.54 4.57
CA GLY A 224 9.78 -1.56 5.54
C GLY A 224 10.63 -2.67 4.94
N GLN A 225 11.63 -3.11 5.70
CA GLN A 225 12.51 -4.22 5.38
C GLN A 225 13.16 -4.76 6.65
N ASP A 226 13.21 -6.08 6.80
CA ASP A 226 13.89 -6.77 7.92
C ASP A 226 13.46 -6.27 9.31
N GLY A 227 12.17 -5.99 9.47
CA GLY A 227 11.58 -5.52 10.72
C GLY A 227 11.89 -4.06 11.06
N LYS A 228 12.50 -3.31 10.14
CA LYS A 228 12.74 -1.87 10.27
C LYS A 228 11.81 -1.11 9.35
N GLU A 229 11.19 -0.06 9.86
CA GLU A 229 10.27 0.77 9.11
C GLU A 229 10.69 2.24 9.18
N SER A 230 10.58 2.95 8.06
CA SER A 230 10.86 4.38 7.99
C SER A 230 9.81 5.09 7.16
N VAL A 231 9.34 6.22 7.62
CA VAL A 231 8.46 7.12 6.85
C VAL A 231 9.30 8.19 6.17
N TYR A 232 9.00 8.46 4.93
CA TYR A 232 9.61 9.50 4.11
C TYR A 232 8.55 10.52 3.72
N GLY A 233 8.73 11.76 4.17
CA GLY A 233 7.84 12.86 3.93
C GLY A 233 7.05 13.28 5.16
N GLU A 234 6.11 14.19 4.93
CA GLU A 234 5.20 14.71 5.95
C GLU A 234 4.26 13.61 6.42
N TYR A 235 4.10 13.47 7.74
CA TYR A 235 2.99 12.71 8.29
C TYR A 235 2.50 13.30 9.62
N LEU A 236 1.27 12.98 9.95
CA LEU A 236 0.60 13.46 11.15
C LEU A 236 0.12 12.26 11.98
N VAL A 237 0.05 12.47 13.28
CA VAL A 237 -0.56 11.54 14.23
C VAL A 237 -1.66 12.28 14.99
N PHE A 238 -2.77 11.64 15.24
CA PHE A 238 -3.78 12.18 16.12
C PHE A 238 -3.36 11.92 17.58
N GLN A 239 -3.20 12.99 18.34
CA GLN A 239 -2.79 12.95 19.74
C GLN A 239 -3.50 14.07 20.51
N ASP A 240 -3.98 13.75 21.72
CA ASP A 240 -4.60 14.71 22.65
C ASP A 240 -5.67 15.61 22.02
N GLY A 241 -6.48 15.04 21.13
CA GLY A 241 -7.58 15.77 20.47
C GLY A 241 -7.17 16.59 19.26
N THR A 242 -5.89 16.59 18.87
CA THR A 242 -5.32 17.34 17.75
C THR A 242 -4.50 16.48 16.82
N PHE A 243 -4.42 16.89 15.54
CA PHE A 243 -3.44 16.35 14.62
C PHE A 243 -2.09 17.02 14.85
N CYS A 244 -1.10 16.22 15.21
CA CYS A 244 0.27 16.66 15.39
C CYS A 244 1.10 16.28 14.16
N ARG A 245 1.70 17.26 13.49
CA ARG A 245 2.68 16.99 12.43
C ARG A 245 3.95 16.46 13.08
N VAL A 246 4.37 15.26 12.68
CA VAL A 246 5.58 14.61 13.21
C VAL A 246 6.80 14.91 12.34
N ALA A 247 6.60 14.98 11.01
CA ALA A 247 7.66 15.29 10.07
C ALA A 247 7.16 16.17 8.92
N GLU A 248 8.08 16.79 8.20
CA GLU A 248 7.82 17.59 7.00
C GLU A 248 8.36 16.90 5.75
N ASN A 249 7.97 17.41 4.58
CA ASN A 249 8.48 16.92 3.31
C ASN A 249 10.02 16.99 3.27
N GLY A 250 10.63 15.96 2.69
CA GLY A 250 12.09 15.80 2.64
C GLY A 250 12.71 15.14 3.87
N GLN A 251 11.94 14.92 4.94
CA GLN A 251 12.43 14.27 6.15
C GLN A 251 12.23 12.75 6.09
N LYS A 252 13.08 12.04 6.84
CA LYS A 252 12.96 10.60 7.11
C LYS A 252 12.79 10.41 8.61
N THR A 253 11.82 9.59 8.99
CA THR A 253 11.59 9.20 10.40
C THR A 253 11.63 7.68 10.51
N LEU A 254 12.45 7.16 11.44
CA LEU A 254 12.43 5.75 11.81
C LEU A 254 11.23 5.54 12.76
N LEU A 255 10.45 4.50 12.49
CA LEU A 255 9.37 4.06 13.38
C LEU A 255 9.90 2.96 14.31
N ASP A 256 9.65 3.12 15.60
CA ASP A 256 10.03 2.19 16.66
C ASP A 256 8.86 1.26 17.03
#